data_3cbcffaab7c3c02f9c4be5123dd76ae3
#
_entry.id   3cbcffaab7c3c02f9c4be5123dd76ae3
#
_cell.length_a   1.000
_cell.length_b   1.000
_cell.length_c   1.000
_cell.angle_alpha   90.00
_cell.angle_beta   90.00
_cell.angle_gamma   90.00
#
_symmetry.space_group_name_H-M   'P 1'
#
loop_
_entity.id
_entity.type
_entity.pdbx_description
1 polymer ?
#
loop_
_entity_poly.entity_id
_entity_poly.type
_entity_poly.pdbx_seq_one_letter_code
_entity_poly.pdbx_strand_id
1 'polypeptide(L)'
;SSNLQESGQAFFESRPVKHRGVLVLSTDKGLCGALNANLFRVVNEVDASAKFVAVGKRATQYLSRTRRDLLADFTVSDRAPFSEVRKVVEFLLHQYLEENFDTVEVAYTSFVNTLQQEPEIVQLLPFSDLETMLATLHARFGSPDDEIAKDSREILFEPGRGEILADLTSLYVKQEIYQLILESQA
;
A
#
# COMPACT_ATOMS: atom_id res chain seq x y z
N SER A 1 21.65 10.33 9.12
CA SER A 1 20.58 11.31 9.43
C SER A 1 20.05 11.99 8.17
N SER A 2 20.90 12.34 7.21
CA SER A 2 20.46 12.94 5.94
C SER A 2 19.54 12.01 5.12
N ASN A 3 19.80 10.71 5.15
CA ASN A 3 19.02 9.72 4.42
C ASN A 3 17.58 9.59 4.94
N LEU A 4 17.37 9.76 6.24
CA LEU A 4 16.02 9.68 6.84
C LEU A 4 15.17 10.91 6.52
N GLN A 5 15.79 12.10 6.46
CA GLN A 5 15.10 13.31 6.01
C GLN A 5 14.68 13.21 4.55
N GLU A 6 15.57 12.72 3.70
CA GLU A 6 15.30 12.51 2.28
C GLU A 6 14.21 11.47 2.09
N SER A 7 14.18 10.41 2.91
CA SER A 7 13.15 9.37 2.87
C SER A 7 11.75 9.92 3.14
N GLY A 8 11.59 10.77 4.16
CA GLY A 8 10.31 11.37 4.48
C GLY A 8 9.77 12.22 3.34
N GLN A 9 10.62 13.02 2.71
CA GLN A 9 10.25 13.85 1.58
C GLN A 9 9.93 13.03 0.34
N ALA A 10 10.65 11.94 0.11
CA ALA A 10 10.45 11.08 -1.07
C ALA A 10 9.04 10.51 -1.16
N PHE A 11 8.34 10.34 -0.03
CA PHE A 11 6.97 9.84 -0.02
C PHE A 11 5.95 10.84 -0.58
N PHE A 12 6.32 12.11 -0.66
CA PHE A 12 5.46 13.18 -1.17
C PHE A 12 5.88 13.70 -2.53
N GLU A 13 7.05 13.32 -3.02
CA GLU A 13 7.56 13.78 -4.30
C GLU A 13 7.03 12.94 -5.44
N SER A 14 6.37 13.60 -6.40
CA SER A 14 5.99 12.97 -7.65
C SER A 14 7.21 12.89 -8.55
N ARG A 15 7.52 11.71 -9.06
CA ARG A 15 8.61 11.48 -9.99
C ARG A 15 8.11 10.72 -11.22
N PRO A 16 8.85 10.75 -12.35
CA PRO A 16 8.43 9.96 -13.51
C PRO A 16 8.25 8.50 -13.17
N VAL A 17 7.14 7.93 -13.58
CA VAL A 17 6.80 6.53 -13.28
C VAL A 17 7.39 5.64 -14.37
N LYS A 18 8.55 5.07 -14.09
CA LYS A 18 9.18 4.07 -14.96
C LYS A 18 8.59 2.69 -14.67
N HIS A 19 8.39 2.38 -13.40
CA HIS A 19 7.84 1.11 -12.95
C HIS A 19 6.78 1.37 -11.89
N ARG A 20 5.57 0.95 -12.16
CA ARG A 20 4.53 0.93 -11.13
C ARG A 20 4.83 -0.23 -10.17
N GLY A 21 4.65 0.00 -8.88
CA GLY A 21 4.73 -1.05 -7.88
C GLY A 21 3.32 -1.46 -7.46
N VAL A 22 2.92 -2.69 -7.74
CA VAL A 22 1.55 -3.13 -7.49
C VAL A 22 1.54 -4.33 -6.55
N LEU A 23 0.94 -4.14 -5.39
CA LEU A 23 0.65 -5.21 -4.45
C LEU A 23 -0.68 -5.83 -4.83
N VAL A 24 -0.70 -7.14 -5.08
CA VAL A 24 -1.94 -7.86 -5.43
C VAL A 24 -2.38 -8.70 -4.25
N LEU A 25 -3.58 -8.42 -3.76
CA LEU A 25 -4.19 -9.12 -2.62
C LEU A 25 -5.24 -10.11 -3.14
N SER A 26 -4.88 -11.39 -3.21
CA SER A 26 -5.85 -12.43 -3.55
C SER A 26 -6.42 -13.06 -2.29
N THR A 27 -7.57 -13.73 -2.44
CA THR A 27 -8.11 -14.56 -1.39
C THR A 27 -7.79 -16.03 -1.70
N ASP A 28 -7.36 -16.77 -0.67
CA ASP A 28 -7.05 -18.19 -0.78
C ASP A 28 -8.20 -19.07 -0.28
N LYS A 29 -9.29 -18.46 0.20
CA LYS A 29 -10.46 -19.18 0.65
C LYS A 29 -11.15 -19.88 -0.53
N GLY A 30 -11.70 -21.07 -0.30
CA GLY A 30 -12.44 -21.81 -1.32
C GLY A 30 -13.65 -21.03 -1.84
N LEU A 31 -14.11 -21.32 -3.06
CA LEU A 31 -15.23 -20.68 -3.73
C LEU A 31 -15.03 -19.20 -4.10
N CYS A 32 -13.80 -18.69 -4.02
CA CYS A 32 -13.50 -17.32 -4.40
C CYS A 32 -12.86 -17.19 -5.79
N GLY A 33 -13.00 -18.23 -6.63
CA GLY A 33 -12.38 -18.23 -7.96
C GLY A 33 -12.87 -17.09 -8.85
N ALA A 34 -14.15 -16.74 -8.81
CA ALA A 34 -14.71 -15.65 -9.61
C ALA A 34 -14.17 -14.29 -9.17
N LEU A 35 -14.00 -14.07 -7.85
CA LEU A 35 -13.45 -12.83 -7.31
C LEU A 35 -12.01 -12.64 -7.76
N ASN A 36 -11.19 -13.69 -7.63
CA ASN A 36 -9.80 -13.64 -8.07
C ASN A 36 -9.70 -13.47 -9.59
N ALA A 37 -10.56 -14.13 -10.36
CA ALA A 37 -10.58 -13.99 -11.82
C ALA A 37 -10.85 -12.54 -12.24
N ASN A 38 -11.80 -11.86 -11.59
CA ASN A 38 -12.09 -10.46 -11.86
C ASN A 38 -10.93 -9.54 -11.48
N LEU A 39 -10.32 -9.81 -10.32
CA LEU A 39 -9.14 -9.07 -9.88
C LEU A 39 -7.98 -9.24 -10.87
N PHE A 40 -7.70 -10.46 -11.29
CA PHE A 40 -6.59 -10.74 -12.20
C PHE A 40 -6.82 -10.15 -13.60
N ARG A 41 -8.07 -10.00 -14.00
CA ARG A 41 -8.39 -9.32 -15.26
C ARG A 41 -7.96 -7.86 -15.23
N VAL A 42 -8.20 -7.17 -14.11
CA VAL A 42 -7.74 -5.79 -13.91
C VAL A 42 -6.21 -5.71 -13.81
N VAL A 43 -5.60 -6.65 -13.09
CA VAL A 43 -4.15 -6.74 -12.96
C VAL A 43 -3.49 -6.97 -14.33
N ASN A 44 -4.12 -7.76 -15.17
CA ASN A 44 -3.58 -8.07 -16.50
C ASN A 44 -3.50 -6.83 -17.41
N GLU A 45 -4.30 -5.81 -17.15
CA GLU A 45 -4.27 -4.55 -17.90
C GLU A 45 -3.15 -3.61 -17.45
N VAL A 46 -2.49 -3.90 -16.34
CA VAL A 46 -1.36 -3.10 -15.85
C VAL A 46 -0.16 -3.30 -16.77
N ASP A 47 0.61 -2.23 -16.96
CA ASP A 47 1.77 -2.19 -17.87
C ASP A 47 2.72 -3.37 -17.65
N ALA A 48 3.32 -3.85 -18.74
CA ALA A 48 4.32 -4.92 -18.67
C ALA A 48 5.57 -4.51 -17.86
N SER A 49 5.85 -3.21 -17.77
CA SER A 49 6.99 -2.68 -17.00
C SER A 49 6.73 -2.62 -15.50
N ALA A 50 5.50 -2.87 -15.04
CA ALA A 50 5.16 -2.85 -13.63
C ALA A 50 5.85 -3.98 -12.87
N LYS A 51 6.15 -3.72 -11.61
CA LYS A 51 6.71 -4.70 -10.69
C LYS A 51 5.67 -5.06 -9.66
N PHE A 52 5.61 -6.32 -9.30
CA PHE A 52 4.54 -6.87 -8.49
C PHE A 52 5.03 -7.47 -7.19
N VAL A 53 4.19 -7.37 -6.18
CA VAL A 53 4.32 -8.07 -4.91
C VAL A 53 2.99 -8.77 -4.68
N ALA A 54 3.03 -10.03 -4.28
CA ALA A 54 1.82 -10.82 -4.08
C ALA A 54 1.57 -11.08 -2.59
N VAL A 55 0.32 -11.00 -2.18
CA VAL A 55 -0.17 -11.56 -0.93
C VAL A 55 -1.24 -12.59 -1.28
N GLY A 56 -0.97 -13.84 -0.90
CA GLY A 56 -1.85 -14.96 -1.19
C GLY A 56 -1.31 -15.86 -2.29
N LYS A 57 -1.62 -17.16 -2.17
CA LYS A 57 -1.12 -18.18 -3.11
C LYS A 57 -1.64 -17.97 -4.53
N ARG A 58 -2.90 -17.58 -4.66
CA ARG A 58 -3.54 -17.38 -5.98
C ARG A 58 -2.87 -16.25 -6.75
N ALA A 59 -2.58 -15.12 -6.08
CA ALA A 59 -1.87 -14.01 -6.70
C ALA A 59 -0.47 -14.43 -7.14
N THR A 60 0.26 -15.15 -6.27
CA THR A 60 1.59 -15.64 -6.58
C THR A 60 1.58 -16.55 -7.82
N GLN A 61 0.66 -17.49 -7.86
CA GLN A 61 0.53 -18.42 -9.00
C GLN A 61 0.19 -17.68 -10.29
N TYR A 62 -0.75 -16.75 -10.23
CA TYR A 62 -1.16 -15.98 -11.41
C TYR A 62 0.00 -15.15 -11.98
N LEU A 63 0.69 -14.40 -11.12
CA LEU A 63 1.79 -13.53 -11.56
C LEU A 63 2.97 -14.33 -12.10
N SER A 64 3.27 -15.47 -11.48
CA SER A 64 4.32 -16.39 -11.97
C SER A 64 3.96 -17.01 -13.30
N ARG A 65 2.73 -17.49 -13.43
CA ARG A 65 2.25 -18.14 -14.66
C ARG A 65 2.22 -17.18 -15.84
N THR A 66 1.85 -15.93 -15.59
CA THR A 66 1.78 -14.90 -16.63
C THR A 66 3.11 -14.19 -16.85
N ARG A 67 4.17 -14.64 -16.17
CA ARG A 67 5.53 -14.12 -16.31
C ARG A 67 5.65 -12.63 -16.02
N ARG A 68 4.87 -12.16 -15.06
CA ARG A 68 5.00 -10.78 -14.57
C ARG A 68 6.26 -10.68 -13.70
N ASP A 69 6.77 -9.47 -13.55
CA ASP A 69 7.93 -9.20 -12.70
C ASP A 69 7.53 -9.23 -11.23
N LEU A 70 7.55 -10.42 -10.65
CA LEU A 70 7.16 -10.66 -9.26
C LEU A 70 8.40 -10.57 -8.37
N LEU A 71 8.49 -9.50 -7.57
CA LEU A 71 9.64 -9.24 -6.70
C LEU A 71 9.60 -10.09 -5.42
N ALA A 72 8.43 -10.31 -4.87
CA ALA A 72 8.27 -11.05 -3.62
C ALA A 72 6.82 -11.51 -3.47
N ASP A 73 6.63 -12.55 -2.66
CA ASP A 73 5.32 -13.05 -2.29
C ASP A 73 5.26 -13.24 -0.76
N PHE A 74 4.10 -12.97 -0.20
CA PHE A 74 3.86 -13.07 1.22
C PHE A 74 2.58 -13.84 1.47
N THR A 75 2.54 -14.53 2.60
CA THR A 75 1.33 -15.16 3.11
C THR A 75 0.88 -14.41 4.36
N VAL A 76 -0.38 -13.98 4.37
CA VAL A 76 -0.99 -13.35 5.54
C VAL A 76 -2.11 -14.28 5.98
N SER A 77 -2.09 -14.69 7.24
CA SER A 77 -3.11 -15.59 7.79
C SER A 77 -4.47 -14.88 7.86
N ASP A 78 -5.55 -15.66 8.02
CA ASP A 78 -6.92 -15.15 8.06
C ASP A 78 -7.15 -14.08 9.12
N ARG A 79 -6.36 -14.10 10.20
CA ARG A 79 -6.43 -13.11 11.27
C ARG A 79 -5.68 -11.82 10.95
N ALA A 80 -4.91 -11.81 9.86
CA ALA A 80 -4.11 -10.68 9.40
C ALA A 80 -3.38 -9.96 10.55
N PRO A 81 -2.52 -10.66 11.33
CA PRO A 81 -1.84 -10.00 12.44
C PRO A 81 -0.87 -8.93 11.92
N PHE A 82 -0.75 -7.86 12.68
CA PHE A 82 0.10 -6.72 12.32
C PHE A 82 1.54 -7.10 11.98
N SER A 83 2.08 -8.12 12.66
CA SER A 83 3.45 -8.59 12.40
C SER A 83 3.65 -9.10 10.98
N GLU A 84 2.63 -9.76 10.40
CA GLU A 84 2.69 -10.23 9.02
C GLU A 84 2.52 -9.09 8.02
N VAL A 85 1.60 -8.16 8.30
CA VAL A 85 1.38 -6.97 7.46
C VAL A 85 2.61 -6.07 7.47
N ARG A 86 3.27 -5.94 8.61
CA ARG A 86 4.49 -5.15 8.74
C ARG A 86 5.57 -5.58 7.74
N LYS A 87 5.76 -6.88 7.55
CA LYS A 87 6.76 -7.41 6.62
C LYS A 87 6.47 -6.97 5.19
N VAL A 88 5.20 -7.01 4.79
CA VAL A 88 4.76 -6.56 3.47
C VAL A 88 5.06 -5.07 3.29
N VAL A 89 4.67 -4.27 4.27
CA VAL A 89 4.86 -2.80 4.22
C VAL A 89 6.34 -2.43 4.18
N GLU A 90 7.15 -3.03 5.04
CA GLU A 90 8.60 -2.75 5.07
C GLU A 90 9.25 -3.09 3.73
N PHE A 91 8.86 -4.18 3.11
CA PHE A 91 9.36 -4.54 1.79
C PHE A 91 8.96 -3.49 0.75
N LEU A 92 7.67 -3.08 0.72
CA LEU A 92 7.17 -2.11 -0.23
C LEU A 92 7.86 -0.75 -0.09
N LEU A 93 8.00 -0.26 1.14
CA LEU A 93 8.63 1.03 1.40
C LEU A 93 10.11 1.01 1.03
N HIS A 94 10.81 -0.10 1.32
CA HIS A 94 12.20 -0.26 0.94
C HIS A 94 12.38 -0.20 -0.58
N GLN A 95 11.56 -0.94 -1.32
CA GLN A 95 11.60 -0.94 -2.79
C GLN A 95 11.29 0.43 -3.37
N TYR A 96 10.34 1.14 -2.79
CA TYR A 96 9.99 2.49 -3.22
C TYR A 96 11.15 3.47 -2.99
N LEU A 97 11.78 3.42 -1.83
CA LEU A 97 12.91 4.29 -1.48
C LEU A 97 14.16 3.99 -2.32
N GLU A 98 14.37 2.72 -2.67
CA GLU A 98 15.45 2.30 -3.57
C GLU A 98 15.16 2.57 -5.05
N GLU A 99 14.01 3.16 -5.34
CA GLU A 99 13.56 3.49 -6.70
C GLU A 99 13.40 2.26 -7.62
N ASN A 100 13.20 1.08 -7.04
CA ASN A 100 12.90 -0.11 -7.82
C ASN A 100 11.51 -0.04 -8.43
N PHE A 101 10.58 0.67 -7.78
CA PHE A 101 9.35 1.12 -8.41
C PHE A 101 9.02 2.55 -7.92
N ASP A 102 8.18 3.23 -8.68
CA ASP A 102 7.93 4.67 -8.54
C ASP A 102 6.55 4.98 -7.97
N THR A 103 5.73 3.98 -7.77
CA THR A 103 4.45 4.05 -7.07
C THR A 103 4.30 2.85 -6.14
N VAL A 104 3.44 2.97 -5.14
CA VAL A 104 2.94 1.83 -4.38
C VAL A 104 1.43 1.84 -4.56
N GLU A 105 0.93 0.84 -5.25
CA GLU A 105 -0.48 0.65 -5.55
C GLU A 105 -0.93 -0.69 -4.99
N VAL A 106 -2.21 -0.80 -4.66
CA VAL A 106 -2.79 -2.05 -4.15
C VAL A 106 -3.96 -2.44 -5.04
N ALA A 107 -3.89 -3.65 -5.60
CA ALA A 107 -4.97 -4.27 -6.36
C ALA A 107 -5.68 -5.27 -5.44
N TYR A 108 -6.97 -5.09 -5.24
CA TYR A 108 -7.74 -5.89 -4.29
C TYR A 108 -9.21 -5.94 -4.72
N THR A 109 -9.98 -6.81 -4.09
CA THR A 109 -11.43 -6.87 -4.30
C THR A 109 -12.11 -6.04 -3.21
N SER A 110 -12.85 -5.00 -3.61
CA SER A 110 -13.62 -4.15 -2.72
C SER A 110 -15.02 -4.72 -2.55
N PHE A 111 -15.48 -4.84 -1.31
CA PHE A 111 -16.83 -5.24 -0.97
C PHE A 111 -17.64 -3.99 -0.64
N VAL A 112 -18.30 -3.42 -1.67
CA VAL A 112 -19.14 -2.24 -1.48
C VAL A 112 -20.34 -2.59 -0.60
N ASN A 113 -20.90 -3.80 -0.82
CA ASN A 113 -21.92 -4.41 0.03
C ASN A 113 -21.90 -5.93 -0.21
N THR A 114 -22.81 -6.69 0.42
CA THR A 114 -22.86 -8.14 0.30
C THR A 114 -23.18 -8.63 -1.11
N LEU A 115 -23.73 -7.76 -1.96
CA LEU A 115 -24.15 -8.10 -3.32
C LEU A 115 -23.20 -7.55 -4.39
N GLN A 116 -22.32 -6.62 -4.02
CA GLN A 116 -21.48 -5.91 -4.99
C GLN A 116 -20.01 -6.00 -4.57
N GLN A 117 -19.22 -6.69 -5.38
CA GLN A 117 -17.80 -6.93 -5.16
C GLN A 117 -17.07 -6.53 -6.43
N GLU A 118 -16.16 -5.59 -6.32
CA GLU A 118 -15.46 -5.02 -7.47
C GLU A 118 -13.95 -5.03 -7.28
N PRO A 119 -13.17 -5.41 -8.31
CA PRO A 119 -11.73 -5.25 -8.25
C PRO A 119 -11.37 -3.78 -8.39
N GLU A 120 -10.43 -3.33 -7.57
CA GLU A 120 -9.96 -1.96 -7.58
C GLU A 120 -8.45 -1.91 -7.45
N ILE A 121 -7.85 -0.84 -7.98
CA ILE A 121 -6.45 -0.51 -7.75
C ILE A 121 -6.42 0.89 -7.14
N VAL A 122 -5.84 1.01 -5.95
CA VAL A 122 -5.68 2.30 -5.26
C VAL A 122 -4.20 2.61 -5.10
N GLN A 123 -3.84 3.87 -5.28
CA GLN A 123 -2.45 4.32 -5.09
C GLN A 123 -2.26 4.79 -3.66
N LEU A 124 -1.23 4.26 -2.99
CA LEU A 124 -0.84 4.67 -1.64
C LEU A 124 0.33 5.65 -1.65
N LEU A 125 1.28 5.47 -2.56
CA LEU A 125 2.45 6.35 -2.69
C LEU A 125 2.70 6.69 -4.15
N PRO A 126 3.23 7.89 -4.46
CA PRO A 126 3.46 9.00 -3.54
C PRO A 126 2.17 9.63 -3.06
N PHE A 127 2.23 10.36 -1.94
CA PHE A 127 1.10 11.15 -1.47
C PHE A 127 1.00 12.45 -2.24
N SER A 128 -0.23 12.88 -2.51
CA SER A 128 -0.48 14.21 -3.05
C SER A 128 -0.65 15.25 -1.94
N ASP A 129 -1.02 14.83 -0.74
CA ASP A 129 -1.47 15.72 0.31
C ASP A 129 -1.24 15.15 1.71
N LEU A 130 -0.39 15.84 2.48
CA LEU A 130 -0.14 15.52 3.88
C LEU A 130 -1.42 15.61 4.73
N GLU A 131 -2.32 16.54 4.40
CA GLU A 131 -3.56 16.72 5.15
C GLU A 131 -4.45 15.49 5.10
N THR A 132 -4.55 14.85 3.93
CA THR A 132 -5.31 13.62 3.76
C THR A 132 -4.72 12.49 4.61
N MET A 133 -3.40 12.35 4.63
CA MET A 133 -2.73 11.36 5.46
C MET A 133 -3.02 11.60 6.94
N LEU A 134 -2.85 12.83 7.42
CA LEU A 134 -3.07 13.17 8.82
C LEU A 134 -4.55 12.99 9.21
N ALA A 135 -5.47 13.36 8.34
CA ALA A 135 -6.91 13.18 8.60
C ALA A 135 -7.25 11.68 8.73
N THR A 136 -6.68 10.82 7.90
CA THR A 136 -6.90 9.39 7.99
C THR A 136 -6.34 8.82 9.30
N LEU A 137 -5.14 9.23 9.70
CA LEU A 137 -4.55 8.79 10.96
C LEU A 137 -5.36 9.27 12.17
N HIS A 138 -5.89 10.49 12.12
CA HIS A 138 -6.76 11.00 13.18
C HIS A 138 -8.05 10.18 13.30
N ALA A 139 -8.66 9.83 12.19
CA ALA A 139 -9.89 9.03 12.19
C ALA A 139 -9.67 7.66 12.84
N ARG A 140 -8.46 7.10 12.73
CA ARG A 140 -8.16 5.77 13.27
C ARG A 140 -7.63 5.79 14.71
N PHE A 141 -6.88 6.82 15.08
CA PHE A 141 -6.18 6.87 16.37
C PHE A 141 -6.70 7.97 17.31
N GLY A 142 -7.71 8.71 16.88
CA GLY A 142 -8.27 9.82 17.65
C GLY A 142 -7.70 11.18 17.24
N SER A 143 -8.47 12.24 17.43
CA SER A 143 -8.04 13.57 17.04
C SER A 143 -7.29 14.27 18.15
N PRO A 144 -6.05 14.72 17.89
CA PRO A 144 -5.53 15.85 18.61
C PRO A 144 -6.34 17.10 18.21
N ASP A 145 -6.35 18.10 19.07
CA ASP A 145 -6.96 19.39 18.83
C ASP A 145 -6.51 19.92 17.44
N ASP A 146 -7.43 20.53 16.68
CA ASP A 146 -7.15 21.03 15.32
C ASP A 146 -5.96 21.99 15.27
N GLU A 147 -5.76 22.78 16.32
CA GLU A 147 -4.60 23.68 16.43
C GLU A 147 -3.29 22.88 16.52
N ILE A 148 -3.28 21.81 17.29
CA ILE A 148 -2.12 20.92 17.42
C ILE A 148 -1.80 20.26 16.07
N ALA A 149 -2.82 19.90 15.29
CA ALA A 149 -2.63 19.31 13.97
C ALA A 149 -1.99 20.29 12.98
N LYS A 150 -2.36 21.57 13.04
CA LYS A 150 -1.76 22.63 12.19
C LYS A 150 -0.30 22.88 12.57
N ASP A 151 -0.02 23.01 13.86
CA ASP A 151 1.35 23.17 14.35
C ASP A 151 2.20 21.97 14.00
N SER A 152 1.64 20.76 14.10
CA SER A 152 2.34 19.53 13.74
C SER A 152 2.74 19.50 12.27
N ARG A 153 1.91 20.00 11.35
CA ARG A 153 2.22 20.06 9.93
C ARG A 153 3.42 20.97 9.64
N GLU A 154 3.45 22.12 10.25
CA GLU A 154 4.58 23.06 10.10
C GLU A 154 5.87 22.43 10.63
N ILE A 155 5.81 21.77 11.78
CA ILE A 155 6.94 21.11 12.41
C ILE A 155 7.46 19.94 11.55
N LEU A 156 6.57 19.15 10.92
CA LEU A 156 6.97 17.99 10.12
C LEU A 156 7.80 18.37 8.88
N PHE A 157 7.62 19.58 8.35
CA PHE A 157 8.37 20.05 7.20
C PHE A 157 9.62 20.86 7.57
N GLU A 158 9.90 21.03 8.86
CA GLU A 158 11.15 21.68 9.28
C GLU A 158 12.34 20.78 9.01
N PRO A 159 13.53 21.38 8.72
CA PRO A 159 14.76 20.62 8.60
C PRO A 159 15.02 19.78 9.86
N GLY A 160 15.35 18.51 9.69
CA GLY A 160 15.58 17.58 10.79
C GLY A 160 14.37 16.76 11.22
N ARG A 161 13.21 16.95 10.59
CA ARG A 161 11.97 16.22 10.94
C ARG A 161 11.60 15.11 9.96
N GLY A 162 12.46 14.83 8.98
CA GLY A 162 12.21 13.78 7.98
C GLY A 162 12.01 12.40 8.56
N GLU A 163 12.65 12.09 9.68
CA GLU A 163 12.48 10.81 10.39
C GLU A 163 11.06 10.65 10.92
N ILE A 164 10.48 11.70 11.51
CA ILE A 164 9.10 11.68 12.01
C ILE A 164 8.13 11.49 10.84
N LEU A 165 8.37 12.20 9.74
CA LEU A 165 7.55 12.09 8.54
C LEU A 165 7.62 10.67 7.96
N ALA A 166 8.80 10.07 7.91
CA ALA A 166 8.98 8.69 7.46
C ALA A 166 8.21 7.70 8.36
N ASP A 167 8.27 7.88 9.68
CA ASP A 167 7.58 7.03 10.63
C ASP A 167 6.06 7.16 10.50
N LEU A 168 5.53 8.36 10.34
CA LEU A 168 4.10 8.59 10.12
C LEU A 168 3.64 7.98 8.80
N THR A 169 4.44 8.10 7.75
CA THR A 169 4.14 7.51 6.46
C THR A 169 4.09 5.98 6.54
N SER A 170 5.07 5.38 7.22
CA SER A 170 5.10 3.93 7.45
C SER A 170 3.84 3.48 8.20
N LEU A 171 3.45 4.20 9.24
CA LEU A 171 2.24 3.92 10.00
C LEU A 171 0.99 4.03 9.11
N TYR A 172 0.90 5.06 8.30
CA TYR A 172 -0.23 5.27 7.39
C TYR A 172 -0.34 4.12 6.38
N VAL A 173 0.74 3.79 5.69
CA VAL A 173 0.75 2.72 4.68
C VAL A 173 0.39 1.39 5.32
N LYS A 174 0.91 1.11 6.50
CA LYS A 174 0.62 -0.10 7.26
C LYS A 174 -0.86 -0.21 7.59
N GLN A 175 -1.47 0.88 8.07
CA GLN A 175 -2.89 0.92 8.39
C GLN A 175 -3.77 0.75 7.15
N GLU A 176 -3.41 1.41 6.05
CA GLU A 176 -4.19 1.31 4.81
C GLU A 176 -4.11 -0.11 4.24
N ILE A 177 -2.95 -0.72 4.19
CA ILE A 177 -2.80 -2.10 3.72
C ILE A 177 -3.55 -3.07 4.63
N TYR A 178 -3.46 -2.87 5.95
CA TYR A 178 -4.20 -3.70 6.91
C TYR A 178 -5.70 -3.66 6.65
N GLN A 179 -6.26 -2.46 6.45
CA GLN A 179 -7.69 -2.32 6.15
C GLN A 179 -8.07 -2.95 4.82
N LEU A 180 -7.23 -2.82 3.80
CA LEU A 180 -7.47 -3.44 2.49
C LEU A 180 -7.42 -4.96 2.56
N ILE A 181 -6.50 -5.52 3.36
CA ILE A 181 -6.43 -6.96 3.59
C ILE A 181 -7.71 -7.45 4.30
N LEU A 182 -8.15 -6.75 5.36
CA LEU A 182 -9.38 -7.10 6.05
C LEU A 182 -10.58 -7.02 5.11
N GLU A 183 -10.67 -5.98 4.30
CA GLU A 183 -11.76 -5.81 3.33
C GLU A 183 -11.75 -6.94 2.30
N SER A 184 -10.59 -7.34 1.81
CA SER A 184 -10.46 -8.38 0.79
C SER A 184 -10.82 -9.77 1.33
N GLN A 185 -10.83 -9.96 2.64
CA GLN A 185 -11.17 -11.24 3.28
C GLN A 185 -12.64 -11.30 3.75
N ALA A 186 -13.32 -10.20 3.67
CA ALA A 186 -14.74 -10.16 4.03
C ALA A 186 -15.62 -10.87 2.98
#